data_4262718b51e3f5eb68f4796ee1a7b025
#
_entry.id   4262718b51e3f5eb68f4796ee1a7b025
#
_cell.length_a   1.000
_cell.length_b   1.000
_cell.length_c   1.000
_cell.angle_alpha   90.00
_cell.angle_beta   90.00
_cell.angle_gamma   90.00
#
_symmetry.space_group_name_H-M   'P 1'
#
loop_
_entity.id
_entity.type
_entity.pdbx_description
1 polymer ?
#
loop_
_entity_poly.entity_id
_entity_poly.type
_entity_poly.pdbx_seq_one_letter_code
_entity_poly.pdbx_strand_id
1 'polypeptide(L)'
;GPCRRGVRRVNTETFGQTFAPTLDWSREWLNSAIWVLTAFVVTALCLAVVLVALGRFTEWGRQFWRVTGGYFTGRASVGVWACVALLLLLVIVSVRINVLLTYYVNDLFTALQIAFSSGPDRSSGIAGFWATMVIFAVLAGCYIVRLLLDMYVTQRFIMRWRIWLSRRFIDGWLGDLAYYRAQFAGRPIDNPDQRIQQDVDVFTTGVGGDTNNPIFTSGNTL
;
A
#
# COMPACT_ATOMS: atom_id res chain seq x y z
N GLY A 1 -68.04 33.83 18.96
CA GLY A 1 -67.40 33.57 17.69
C GLY A 1 -66.36 32.47 17.86
N PRO A 2 -66.44 31.35 17.07
CA PRO A 2 -65.46 30.28 17.22
C PRO A 2 -64.22 30.58 16.40
N CYS A 3 -63.08 30.57 17.08
CA CYS A 3 -61.71 30.69 16.53
C CYS A 3 -61.44 29.43 15.71
N ARG A 4 -61.48 29.47 14.40
CA ARG A 4 -61.01 28.45 13.49
C ARG A 4 -59.43 28.51 13.51
N ARG A 5 -58.78 27.63 14.27
CA ARG A 5 -57.39 27.34 14.10
C ARG A 5 -57.18 26.66 12.73
N GLY A 6 -56.61 27.41 11.80
CA GLY A 6 -56.12 26.85 10.55
C GLY A 6 -55.02 25.83 10.83
N VAL A 7 -55.36 24.55 10.72
CA VAL A 7 -54.37 23.48 10.65
C VAL A 7 -53.61 23.70 9.35
N ARG A 8 -52.39 24.22 9.48
CA ARG A 8 -51.42 24.27 8.39
C ARG A 8 -51.18 22.81 7.97
N ARG A 9 -51.75 22.39 6.85
CA ARG A 9 -51.36 21.13 6.20
C ARG A 9 -49.89 21.30 5.85
N VAL A 10 -49.04 20.54 6.55
CA VAL A 10 -47.69 20.30 6.12
C VAL A 10 -47.84 19.52 4.81
N ASN A 11 -47.61 20.18 3.68
CA ASN A 11 -47.41 19.50 2.41
C ASN A 11 -46.17 18.61 2.59
N THR A 12 -46.41 17.36 2.95
CA THR A 12 -45.46 16.29 2.71
C THR A 12 -45.44 16.07 1.19
N GLU A 13 -44.72 16.92 0.48
CA GLU A 13 -44.23 16.53 -0.83
C GLU A 13 -43.33 15.30 -0.56
N THR A 14 -43.89 14.14 -0.78
CA THR A 14 -43.14 12.90 -0.91
C THR A 14 -42.29 13.06 -2.17
N PHE A 15 -41.11 13.68 -2.01
CA PHE A 15 -40.07 13.58 -3.01
C PHE A 15 -39.81 12.09 -3.20
N GLY A 16 -40.23 11.54 -4.34
CA GLY A 16 -39.84 10.23 -4.79
C GLY A 16 -38.31 10.19 -4.81
N GLN A 17 -37.72 9.54 -3.82
CA GLN A 17 -36.24 9.36 -3.75
C GLN A 17 -35.86 8.24 -4.70
N THR A 18 -35.69 8.56 -5.98
CA THR A 18 -35.09 7.64 -6.92
C THR A 18 -33.61 7.43 -6.55
N PHE A 19 -33.15 6.19 -6.59
CA PHE A 19 -31.73 5.89 -6.33
C PHE A 19 -30.86 6.60 -7.37
N ALA A 20 -29.98 7.49 -6.89
CA ALA A 20 -28.94 8.13 -7.68
C ALA A 20 -27.58 7.79 -7.04
N PRO A 21 -26.65 7.13 -7.76
CA PRO A 21 -25.34 6.83 -7.23
C PRO A 21 -24.57 8.13 -6.97
N THR A 22 -23.75 8.13 -5.92
CA THR A 22 -22.93 9.30 -5.52
C THR A 22 -21.89 9.64 -6.58
N LEU A 23 -21.43 8.63 -7.34
CA LEU A 23 -20.42 8.76 -8.39
C LEU A 23 -20.90 8.18 -9.72
N ASP A 24 -20.52 8.83 -10.81
CA ASP A 24 -20.68 8.30 -12.16
C ASP A 24 -19.66 7.18 -12.42
N TRP A 25 -19.96 5.97 -11.96
CA TRP A 25 -19.07 4.82 -12.02
C TRP A 25 -18.52 4.52 -13.42
N SER A 26 -19.22 4.90 -14.49
CA SER A 26 -18.75 4.73 -15.87
C SER A 26 -17.55 5.60 -16.21
N ARG A 27 -17.44 6.80 -15.64
CA ARG A 27 -16.33 7.76 -15.85
C ARG A 27 -15.28 7.69 -14.76
N GLU A 28 -15.63 7.11 -13.61
CA GLU A 28 -14.78 7.10 -12.43
C GLU A 28 -13.47 6.31 -12.65
N TRP A 29 -13.48 5.30 -13.53
CA TRP A 29 -12.27 4.55 -13.90
C TRP A 29 -11.19 5.44 -14.53
N LEU A 30 -11.59 6.33 -15.44
CA LEU A 30 -10.66 7.29 -16.05
C LEU A 30 -10.17 8.32 -15.02
N ASN A 31 -11.08 8.86 -14.22
CA ASN A 31 -10.74 9.82 -13.18
C ASN A 31 -9.78 9.19 -12.15
N SER A 32 -10.04 7.95 -11.76
CA SER A 32 -9.18 7.19 -10.86
C SER A 32 -7.80 6.92 -11.47
N ALA A 33 -7.73 6.59 -12.75
CA ALA A 33 -6.45 6.37 -13.43
C ALA A 33 -5.62 7.66 -13.50
N ILE A 34 -6.23 8.80 -13.84
CA ILE A 34 -5.57 10.11 -13.86
C ILE A 34 -5.11 10.48 -12.45
N TRP A 35 -5.97 10.29 -11.44
CA TRP A 35 -5.64 10.58 -10.06
C TRP A 35 -4.45 9.74 -9.57
N VAL A 36 -4.45 8.43 -9.84
CA VAL A 36 -3.36 7.52 -9.48
C VAL A 36 -2.06 7.94 -10.16
N LEU A 37 -2.11 8.31 -11.45
CA LEU A 37 -0.92 8.74 -12.20
C LEU A 37 -0.35 10.05 -11.64
N THR A 38 -1.19 11.05 -11.38
CA THR A 38 -0.76 12.32 -10.81
C THR A 38 -0.21 12.14 -9.39
N ALA A 39 -0.90 11.38 -8.55
CA ALA A 39 -0.44 11.05 -7.20
C ALA A 39 0.89 10.31 -7.24
N PHE A 40 1.06 9.36 -8.17
CA PHE A 40 2.32 8.62 -8.34
C PHE A 40 3.49 9.55 -8.67
N VAL A 41 3.32 10.45 -9.64
CA VAL A 41 4.38 11.39 -10.04
C VAL A 41 4.76 12.31 -8.87
N VAL A 42 3.78 12.89 -8.19
CA VAL A 42 4.02 13.77 -7.04
C VAL A 42 4.72 13.02 -5.91
N THR A 43 4.22 11.83 -5.54
CA THR A 43 4.80 11.04 -4.44
C THR A 43 6.19 10.54 -4.79
N ALA A 44 6.44 10.14 -6.05
CA ALA A 44 7.78 9.71 -6.50
C ALA A 44 8.78 10.85 -6.44
N LEU A 45 8.39 12.07 -6.84
CA LEU A 45 9.25 13.27 -6.72
C LEU A 45 9.52 13.61 -5.25
N CYS A 46 8.51 13.60 -4.40
CA CYS A 46 8.67 13.84 -2.96
C CYS A 46 9.61 12.79 -2.33
N LEU A 47 9.41 11.51 -2.66
CA LEU A 47 10.26 10.42 -2.18
C LEU A 47 11.71 10.62 -2.63
N ALA A 48 11.95 10.97 -3.89
CA ALA A 48 13.29 11.23 -4.41
C ALA A 48 13.97 12.38 -3.66
N VAL A 49 13.26 13.49 -3.42
CA VAL A 49 13.77 14.63 -2.64
C VAL A 49 14.12 14.21 -1.21
N VAL A 50 13.23 13.46 -0.54
CA VAL A 50 13.46 12.97 0.82
C VAL A 50 14.67 12.03 0.89
N LEU A 51 14.80 11.10 -0.05
CA LEU A 51 15.95 10.18 -0.10
C LEU A 51 17.28 10.93 -0.31
N VAL A 52 17.30 11.91 -1.20
CA VAL A 52 18.48 12.76 -1.42
C VAL A 52 18.79 13.60 -0.18
N ALA A 53 17.79 14.18 0.46
CA ALA A 53 17.97 14.96 1.67
C ALA A 53 18.51 14.09 2.82
N LEU A 54 17.90 12.93 3.07
CA LEU A 54 18.37 11.98 4.09
C LEU A 54 19.81 11.53 3.83
N GLY A 55 20.13 11.16 2.59
CA GLY A 55 21.48 10.74 2.22
C GLY A 55 22.53 11.83 2.36
N ARG A 56 22.14 13.11 2.21
CA ARG A 56 23.07 14.23 2.24
C ARG A 56 23.21 14.88 3.61
N PHE A 57 22.12 14.98 4.39
CA PHE A 57 22.07 15.74 5.64
C PHE A 57 22.13 14.88 6.89
N THR A 58 21.87 13.56 6.82
CA THR A 58 21.89 12.69 7.99
C THR A 58 23.07 11.74 7.98
N GLU A 59 23.67 11.50 9.16
CA GLU A 59 24.76 10.53 9.31
C GLU A 59 24.28 9.11 9.06
N TRP A 60 23.09 8.78 9.56
CA TRP A 60 22.45 7.49 9.31
C TRP A 60 22.21 7.26 7.81
N GLY A 61 21.71 8.23 7.09
CA GLY A 61 21.52 8.15 5.63
C GLY A 61 22.83 7.92 4.88
N ARG A 62 23.91 8.59 5.29
CA ARG A 62 25.26 8.36 4.71
C ARG A 62 25.79 6.96 4.98
N GLN A 63 25.60 6.45 6.21
CA GLN A 63 25.99 5.09 6.58
C GLN A 63 25.18 4.04 5.81
N PHE A 64 23.86 4.21 5.78
CA PHE A 64 22.97 3.36 5.00
C PHE A 64 23.39 3.31 3.52
N TRP A 65 23.67 4.46 2.92
CA TRP A 65 24.10 4.54 1.52
C TRP A 65 25.47 3.89 1.28
N ARG A 66 26.36 3.96 2.25
CA ARG A 66 27.68 3.26 2.17
C ARG A 66 27.50 1.75 2.14
N VAL A 67 26.58 1.20 2.90
CA VAL A 67 26.31 -0.24 2.97
C VAL A 67 25.51 -0.72 1.76
N THR A 68 24.42 -0.01 1.42
CA THR A 68 23.43 -0.48 0.45
C THR A 68 23.51 0.20 -0.91
N GLY A 69 24.22 1.32 -1.02
CA GLY A 69 24.27 2.14 -2.25
C GLY A 69 24.69 1.37 -3.49
N GLY A 70 25.56 0.36 -3.36
CA GLY A 70 25.95 -0.49 -4.48
C GLY A 70 24.80 -1.31 -5.08
N TYR A 71 23.75 -1.61 -4.29
CA TYR A 71 22.56 -2.30 -4.77
C TYR A 71 21.68 -1.38 -5.66
N PHE A 72 21.63 -0.09 -5.30
CA PHE A 72 20.82 0.90 -5.99
C PHE A 72 21.53 1.60 -7.17
N THR A 73 22.86 1.48 -7.26
CA THR A 73 23.67 2.14 -8.31
C THR A 73 24.32 1.17 -9.31
N GLY A 74 24.24 -0.16 -9.08
CA GLY A 74 24.82 -1.18 -9.94
C GLY A 74 24.08 -1.36 -11.29
N ARG A 75 24.66 -2.18 -12.19
CA ARG A 75 24.01 -2.53 -13.48
C ARG A 75 22.63 -3.14 -13.36
N ALA A 76 22.29 -3.77 -12.23
CA ALA A 76 20.97 -4.33 -11.92
C ALA A 76 20.00 -3.32 -11.29
N SER A 77 20.41 -2.06 -11.11
CA SER A 77 19.64 -1.04 -10.39
C SER A 77 18.30 -0.70 -11.05
N VAL A 78 18.19 -0.82 -12.36
CA VAL A 78 16.92 -0.58 -13.08
C VAL A 78 15.81 -1.48 -12.56
N GLY A 79 16.10 -2.78 -12.35
CA GLY A 79 15.11 -3.72 -11.78
C GLY A 79 14.75 -3.41 -10.33
N VAL A 80 15.70 -2.89 -9.54
CA VAL A 80 15.48 -2.48 -8.16
C VAL A 80 14.56 -1.25 -8.10
N TRP A 81 14.88 -0.22 -8.88
CA TRP A 81 14.05 0.99 -8.98
C TRP A 81 12.66 0.71 -9.55
N ALA A 82 12.56 -0.22 -10.52
CA ALA A 82 11.28 -0.66 -11.03
C ALA A 82 10.43 -1.36 -9.94
N CYS A 83 11.03 -2.19 -9.08
CA CYS A 83 10.34 -2.77 -7.94
C CYS A 83 9.88 -1.70 -6.93
N VAL A 84 10.73 -0.73 -6.60
CA VAL A 84 10.37 0.38 -5.69
C VAL A 84 9.24 1.22 -6.29
N ALA A 85 9.32 1.55 -7.57
CA ALA A 85 8.25 2.30 -8.27
C ALA A 85 6.93 1.50 -8.30
N LEU A 86 7.00 0.19 -8.53
CA LEU A 86 5.81 -0.67 -8.52
C LEU A 86 5.19 -0.75 -7.12
N LEU A 87 5.99 -0.91 -6.07
CA LEU A 87 5.49 -0.89 -4.68
C LEU A 87 4.81 0.44 -4.35
N LEU A 88 5.43 1.56 -4.72
CA LEU A 88 4.84 2.89 -4.55
C LEU A 88 3.50 3.00 -5.28
N LEU A 89 3.43 2.52 -6.52
CA LEU A 89 2.19 2.49 -7.30
C LEU A 89 1.11 1.66 -6.61
N LEU A 90 1.45 0.47 -6.09
CA LEU A 90 0.50 -0.41 -5.39
C LEU A 90 -0.04 0.24 -4.11
N VAL A 91 0.78 0.98 -3.38
CA VAL A 91 0.33 1.76 -2.21
C VAL A 91 -0.69 2.83 -2.63
N ILE A 92 -0.40 3.61 -3.68
CA ILE A 92 -1.31 4.67 -4.16
C ILE A 92 -2.63 4.07 -4.67
N VAL A 93 -2.57 2.97 -5.41
CA VAL A 93 -3.76 2.22 -5.85
C VAL A 93 -4.58 1.74 -4.65
N SER A 94 -3.92 1.28 -3.57
CA SER A 94 -4.60 0.90 -2.33
C SER A 94 -5.40 2.05 -1.72
N VAL A 95 -4.80 3.22 -1.62
CA VAL A 95 -5.48 4.43 -1.12
C VAL A 95 -6.70 4.75 -1.98
N ARG A 96 -6.55 4.70 -3.31
CA ARG A 96 -7.69 4.97 -4.21
C ARG A 96 -8.81 3.97 -4.06
N ILE A 97 -8.50 2.67 -3.99
CA ILE A 97 -9.51 1.62 -3.78
C ILE A 97 -10.25 1.85 -2.45
N ASN A 98 -9.55 2.19 -1.36
CA ASN A 98 -10.18 2.48 -0.07
C ASN A 98 -11.14 3.68 -0.14
N VAL A 99 -10.77 4.74 -0.87
CA VAL A 99 -11.67 5.88 -1.12
C VAL A 99 -12.91 5.45 -1.90
N LEU A 100 -12.75 4.66 -2.96
CA LEU A 100 -13.89 4.15 -3.75
C LEU A 100 -14.79 3.23 -2.92
N LEU A 101 -14.23 2.40 -2.03
CA LEU A 101 -15.00 1.57 -1.11
C LEU A 101 -15.84 2.42 -0.14
N THR A 102 -15.35 3.58 0.28
CA THR A 102 -16.14 4.50 1.13
C THR A 102 -17.37 5.03 0.38
N TYR A 103 -17.23 5.44 -0.88
CA TYR A 103 -18.36 5.85 -1.71
C TYR A 103 -19.33 4.70 -1.98
N TYR A 104 -18.80 3.50 -2.28
CA TYR A 104 -19.60 2.29 -2.42
C TYR A 104 -20.48 2.01 -1.19
N VAL A 105 -19.91 2.08 0.02
CA VAL A 105 -20.65 1.85 1.26
C VAL A 105 -21.80 2.85 1.41
N ASN A 106 -21.56 4.12 1.09
CA ASN A 106 -22.62 5.14 1.11
C ASN A 106 -23.74 4.83 0.12
N ASP A 107 -23.41 4.47 -1.11
CA ASP A 107 -24.38 4.11 -2.16
C ASP A 107 -25.18 2.86 -1.77
N LEU A 108 -24.53 1.86 -1.15
CA LEU A 108 -25.17 0.65 -0.65
C LEU A 108 -26.24 0.97 0.41
N PHE A 109 -25.89 1.78 1.42
CA PHE A 109 -26.85 2.15 2.46
C PHE A 109 -28.01 2.97 1.91
N THR A 110 -27.75 3.87 0.98
CA THR A 110 -28.79 4.65 0.30
C THR A 110 -29.73 3.74 -0.48
N ALA A 111 -29.21 2.80 -1.26
CA ALA A 111 -30.00 1.81 -1.99
C ALA A 111 -30.86 0.96 -1.05
N LEU A 112 -30.32 0.51 0.08
CA LEU A 112 -31.05 -0.24 1.11
C LEU A 112 -32.17 0.59 1.74
N GLN A 113 -31.91 1.83 2.12
CA GLN A 113 -32.94 2.71 2.69
C GLN A 113 -34.13 2.86 1.72
N ILE A 114 -33.86 3.08 0.43
CA ILE A 114 -34.90 3.20 -0.59
C ILE A 114 -35.64 1.87 -0.79
N ALA A 115 -34.90 0.74 -0.84
CA ALA A 115 -35.49 -0.59 -0.99
C ALA A 115 -36.43 -1.00 0.15
N PHE A 116 -36.14 -0.54 1.39
CA PHE A 116 -36.98 -0.80 2.56
C PHE A 116 -38.05 0.25 2.79
N SER A 117 -38.08 1.36 2.03
CA SER A 117 -39.13 2.33 2.08
C SER A 117 -40.45 1.75 1.53
N SER A 118 -41.58 2.10 2.13
CA SER A 118 -42.91 1.62 1.72
C SER A 118 -43.48 2.41 0.53
N GLY A 119 -42.65 2.98 -0.35
CA GLY A 119 -43.01 3.85 -1.44
C GLY A 119 -42.95 3.22 -2.83
N PRO A 120 -43.39 3.92 -3.88
CA PRO A 120 -43.31 3.48 -5.28
C PRO A 120 -41.87 3.28 -5.77
N ASP A 121 -40.90 3.85 -5.08
CA ASP A 121 -39.48 3.84 -5.46
C ASP A 121 -38.73 2.59 -5.01
N ARG A 122 -39.41 1.65 -4.34
CA ARG A 122 -38.82 0.40 -3.85
C ARG A 122 -38.11 -0.39 -4.95
N SER A 123 -38.66 -0.42 -6.16
CA SER A 123 -38.05 -1.12 -7.29
C SER A 123 -36.73 -0.49 -7.73
N SER A 124 -36.61 0.83 -7.67
CA SER A 124 -35.37 1.54 -7.97
C SER A 124 -34.27 1.26 -6.91
N GLY A 125 -34.64 1.16 -5.63
CA GLY A 125 -33.77 0.78 -4.54
C GLY A 125 -33.22 -0.64 -4.70
N ILE A 126 -34.07 -1.62 -5.09
CA ILE A 126 -33.63 -3.00 -5.35
C ILE A 126 -32.68 -3.07 -6.55
N ALA A 127 -32.99 -2.36 -7.63
CA ALA A 127 -32.10 -2.28 -8.79
C ALA A 127 -30.76 -1.63 -8.44
N GLY A 128 -30.78 -0.54 -7.64
CA GLY A 128 -29.60 0.11 -7.09
C GLY A 128 -28.75 -0.83 -6.23
N PHE A 129 -29.38 -1.63 -5.38
CA PHE A 129 -28.68 -2.64 -4.57
C PHE A 129 -27.91 -3.65 -5.44
N TRP A 130 -28.53 -4.21 -6.47
CA TRP A 130 -27.85 -5.15 -7.37
C TRP A 130 -26.71 -4.47 -8.15
N ALA A 131 -26.91 -3.22 -8.59
CA ALA A 131 -25.85 -2.45 -9.25
C ALA A 131 -24.65 -2.22 -8.31
N THR A 132 -24.88 -1.87 -7.04
CA THR A 132 -23.82 -1.70 -6.06
C THR A 132 -23.11 -3.03 -5.74
N MET A 133 -23.80 -4.17 -5.77
CA MET A 133 -23.17 -5.48 -5.59
C MET A 133 -22.18 -5.82 -6.72
N VAL A 134 -22.50 -5.48 -7.96
CA VAL A 134 -21.58 -5.66 -9.09
C VAL A 134 -20.34 -4.77 -8.92
N ILE A 135 -20.52 -3.51 -8.53
CA ILE A 135 -19.42 -2.57 -8.26
C ILE A 135 -18.52 -3.12 -7.14
N PHE A 136 -19.13 -3.64 -6.07
CA PHE A 136 -18.38 -4.28 -4.99
C PHE A 136 -17.54 -5.47 -5.46
N ALA A 137 -18.12 -6.36 -6.25
CA ALA A 137 -17.41 -7.53 -6.75
C ALA A 137 -16.17 -7.12 -7.57
N VAL A 138 -16.27 -6.07 -8.39
CA VAL A 138 -15.15 -5.53 -9.16
C VAL A 138 -14.11 -4.89 -8.24
N LEU A 139 -14.51 -4.03 -7.29
CA LEU A 139 -13.59 -3.38 -6.36
C LEU A 139 -12.89 -4.39 -5.46
N ALA A 140 -13.63 -5.39 -4.95
CA ALA A 140 -13.06 -6.47 -4.15
C ALA A 140 -12.07 -7.32 -4.96
N GLY A 141 -12.38 -7.64 -6.20
CA GLY A 141 -11.47 -8.32 -7.12
C GLY A 141 -10.18 -7.52 -7.35
N CYS A 142 -10.29 -6.23 -7.64
CA CYS A 142 -9.13 -5.34 -7.78
C CYS A 142 -8.30 -5.27 -6.48
N TYR A 143 -8.95 -5.22 -5.32
CA TYR A 143 -8.28 -5.20 -4.03
C TYR A 143 -7.50 -6.49 -3.78
N ILE A 144 -8.09 -7.65 -4.06
CA ILE A 144 -7.43 -8.96 -3.89
C ILE A 144 -6.22 -9.08 -4.83
N VAL A 145 -6.39 -8.74 -6.11
CA VAL A 145 -5.28 -8.77 -7.09
C VAL A 145 -4.15 -7.83 -6.64
N ARG A 146 -4.48 -6.62 -6.22
CA ARG A 146 -3.51 -5.67 -5.68
C ARG A 146 -2.76 -6.25 -4.47
N LEU A 147 -3.48 -6.87 -3.53
CA LEU A 147 -2.90 -7.47 -2.31
C LEU A 147 -1.91 -8.59 -2.66
N LEU A 148 -2.27 -9.47 -3.58
CA LEU A 148 -1.40 -10.57 -4.02
C LEU A 148 -0.15 -10.05 -4.75
N LEU A 149 -0.29 -9.03 -5.59
CA LEU A 149 0.82 -8.38 -6.27
C LEU A 149 1.78 -7.71 -5.28
N ASP A 150 1.24 -6.98 -4.29
CA ASP A 150 2.01 -6.33 -3.26
C ASP A 150 2.85 -7.34 -2.45
N MET A 151 2.21 -8.41 -2.01
CA MET A 151 2.88 -9.50 -1.30
C MET A 151 3.99 -10.14 -2.15
N TYR A 152 3.71 -10.46 -3.41
CA TYR A 152 4.68 -11.08 -4.31
C TYR A 152 5.88 -10.17 -4.59
N VAL A 153 5.63 -8.89 -4.92
CA VAL A 153 6.70 -7.93 -5.25
C VAL A 153 7.56 -7.64 -4.02
N THR A 154 6.94 -7.45 -2.85
CA THR A 154 7.64 -7.24 -1.58
C THR A 154 8.56 -8.40 -1.24
N GLN A 155 8.04 -9.64 -1.27
CA GLN A 155 8.84 -10.83 -0.98
C GLN A 155 10.00 -10.99 -1.98
N ARG A 156 9.74 -10.78 -3.26
CA ARG A 156 10.78 -10.83 -4.30
C ARG A 156 11.86 -9.77 -4.09
N PHE A 157 11.46 -8.56 -3.69
CA PHE A 157 12.40 -7.47 -3.41
C PHE A 157 13.28 -7.80 -2.21
N ILE A 158 12.70 -8.22 -1.08
CA ILE A 158 13.41 -8.60 0.15
C ILE A 158 14.40 -9.73 -0.12
N MET A 159 13.96 -10.79 -0.80
CA MET A 159 14.82 -11.94 -1.11
C MET A 159 16.04 -11.54 -1.97
N ARG A 160 15.82 -10.73 -3.01
CA ARG A 160 16.91 -10.26 -3.86
C ARG A 160 17.88 -9.36 -3.10
N TRP A 161 17.37 -8.47 -2.27
CA TRP A 161 18.19 -7.59 -1.46
C TRP A 161 19.00 -8.36 -0.43
N ARG A 162 18.39 -9.33 0.24
CA ARG A 162 19.05 -10.23 1.20
C ARG A 162 20.19 -11.03 0.54
N ILE A 163 19.96 -11.65 -0.61
CA ILE A 163 20.98 -12.39 -1.35
C ILE A 163 22.14 -11.48 -1.72
N TRP A 164 21.86 -10.29 -2.24
CA TRP A 164 22.90 -9.33 -2.62
C TRP A 164 23.74 -8.89 -1.41
N LEU A 165 23.07 -8.57 -0.30
CA LEU A 165 23.70 -8.09 0.92
C LEU A 165 24.58 -9.19 1.55
N SER A 166 24.07 -10.42 1.64
CA SER A 166 24.81 -11.58 2.14
C SER A 166 26.08 -11.83 1.31
N ARG A 167 25.97 -11.83 -0.01
CA ARG A 167 27.14 -11.98 -0.89
C ARG A 167 28.16 -10.88 -0.66
N ARG A 168 27.74 -9.64 -0.58
CA ARG A 168 28.61 -8.49 -0.34
C ARG A 168 29.38 -8.61 0.99
N PHE A 169 28.73 -9.06 2.06
CA PHE A 169 29.39 -9.26 3.35
C PHE A 169 30.33 -10.46 3.33
N ILE A 170 29.95 -11.58 2.72
CA ILE A 170 30.78 -12.76 2.58
C ILE A 170 32.03 -12.44 1.75
N ASP A 171 31.84 -11.76 0.61
CA ASP A 171 32.99 -11.36 -0.25
C ASP A 171 33.94 -10.41 0.50
N GLY A 172 33.41 -9.48 1.30
CA GLY A 172 34.21 -8.60 2.14
C GLY A 172 34.90 -9.33 3.29
N TRP A 173 34.28 -10.35 3.86
CA TRP A 173 34.85 -11.16 4.94
C TRP A 173 35.98 -12.10 4.45
N LEU A 174 35.77 -12.73 3.28
CA LEU A 174 36.75 -13.63 2.67
C LEU A 174 37.84 -12.86 1.90
N GLY A 175 37.50 -11.64 1.44
CA GLY A 175 38.45 -10.79 0.73
C GLY A 175 39.63 -10.37 1.61
N ASP A 176 40.80 -10.24 1.02
CA ASP A 176 42.04 -9.79 1.69
C ASP A 176 42.39 -10.56 2.98
N LEU A 177 41.96 -11.79 3.14
CA LEU A 177 42.14 -12.58 4.37
C LEU A 177 41.62 -11.84 5.64
N ALA A 178 40.55 -11.08 5.52
CA ALA A 178 40.00 -10.30 6.64
C ALA A 178 39.63 -11.18 7.84
N TYR A 179 39.13 -12.40 7.60
CA TYR A 179 38.85 -13.38 8.64
C TYR A 179 40.11 -13.77 9.42
N TYR A 180 41.26 -13.91 8.76
CA TYR A 180 42.52 -14.26 9.39
C TYR A 180 43.08 -13.09 10.21
N ARG A 181 43.04 -11.87 9.66
CA ARG A 181 43.48 -10.66 10.37
C ARG A 181 42.62 -10.37 11.60
N ALA A 182 41.32 -10.67 11.55
CA ALA A 182 40.40 -10.48 12.68
C ALA A 182 40.75 -11.35 13.89
N GLN A 183 41.34 -12.53 13.69
CA GLN A 183 41.80 -13.40 14.78
C GLN A 183 42.95 -12.77 15.59
N PHE A 184 43.76 -11.92 14.97
CA PHE A 184 44.89 -11.24 15.62
C PHE A 184 44.56 -9.84 16.13
N ALA A 185 43.35 -9.31 15.85
CA ALA A 185 42.91 -7.96 16.23
C ALA A 185 42.47 -7.84 17.70
N GLY A 186 42.72 -8.82 18.55
CA GLY A 186 42.45 -8.76 19.99
C GLY A 186 40.97 -8.84 20.43
N ARG A 187 40.03 -8.90 19.51
CA ARG A 187 38.60 -9.17 19.75
C ARG A 187 38.09 -10.13 18.68
N PRO A 188 38.24 -11.45 18.89
CA PRO A 188 37.66 -12.42 17.97
C PRO A 188 36.15 -12.24 17.95
N ILE A 189 35.60 -12.12 16.75
CA ILE A 189 34.12 -12.09 16.57
C ILE A 189 33.65 -13.53 16.75
N ASP A 190 32.78 -13.73 17.74
CA ASP A 190 32.20 -15.03 18.00
C ASP A 190 31.16 -15.35 16.93
N ASN A 191 31.27 -16.53 16.30
CA ASN A 191 30.36 -17.05 15.27
C ASN A 191 30.01 -16.02 14.16
N PRO A 192 30.98 -15.56 13.35
CA PRO A 192 30.79 -14.50 12.37
C PRO A 192 29.81 -14.88 11.27
N ASP A 193 29.69 -16.15 10.93
CA ASP A 193 28.73 -16.70 9.98
C ASP A 193 27.25 -16.53 10.45
N GLN A 194 26.98 -16.87 11.71
CA GLN A 194 25.66 -16.68 12.31
C GLN A 194 25.31 -15.19 12.42
N ARG A 195 26.26 -14.34 12.82
CA ARG A 195 26.04 -12.89 12.88
C ARG A 195 25.72 -12.30 11.52
N ILE A 196 26.48 -12.63 10.48
CA ILE A 196 26.19 -12.17 9.12
C ILE A 196 24.77 -12.59 8.72
N GLN A 197 24.37 -13.83 9.00
CA GLN A 197 23.05 -14.32 8.66
C GLN A 197 21.95 -13.59 9.44
N GLN A 198 22.08 -13.47 10.75
CA GLN A 198 21.08 -12.84 11.63
C GLN A 198 20.98 -11.34 11.39
N ASP A 199 22.10 -10.63 11.32
CA ASP A 199 22.12 -9.19 11.14
C ASP A 199 21.57 -8.79 9.76
N VAL A 200 21.86 -9.56 8.71
CA VAL A 200 21.28 -9.36 7.38
C VAL A 200 19.78 -9.62 7.40
N ASP A 201 19.35 -10.65 8.13
CA ASP A 201 17.90 -10.96 8.25
C ASP A 201 17.15 -9.81 8.94
N VAL A 202 17.63 -9.41 10.11
CA VAL A 202 17.07 -8.27 10.86
C VAL A 202 17.06 -6.99 10.03
N PHE A 203 18.14 -6.71 9.33
CA PHE A 203 18.26 -5.50 8.51
C PHE A 203 17.31 -5.49 7.32
N THR A 204 17.07 -6.64 6.70
CA THR A 204 16.23 -6.72 5.49
C THR A 204 14.74 -6.89 5.79
N THR A 205 14.38 -7.50 6.92
CA THR A 205 12.99 -7.75 7.32
C THR A 205 12.47 -6.73 8.33
N GLY A 206 13.36 -5.99 9.00
CA GLY A 206 13.00 -5.06 10.07
C GLY A 206 12.49 -5.73 11.35
N VAL A 207 12.55 -7.06 11.42
CA VAL A 207 12.03 -7.85 12.56
C VAL A 207 13.17 -8.63 13.20
N GLY A 208 13.54 -8.24 14.42
CA GLY A 208 14.52 -8.96 15.22
C GLY A 208 13.93 -10.25 15.81
N GLY A 209 14.48 -11.39 15.44
CA GLY A 209 14.44 -12.59 16.23
C GLY A 209 13.38 -13.65 15.95
N ASP A 210 12.29 -13.40 15.24
CA ASP A 210 11.31 -14.44 14.90
C ASP A 210 11.41 -14.83 13.42
N THR A 211 12.32 -15.75 13.14
CA THR A 211 12.53 -16.36 11.82
C THR A 211 11.35 -17.23 11.35
N ASN A 212 10.36 -17.47 12.19
CA ASN A 212 9.27 -18.41 11.89
C ASN A 212 8.09 -17.80 11.10
N ASN A 213 8.03 -16.47 10.90
CA ASN A 213 6.96 -15.85 10.13
C ASN A 213 7.44 -14.67 9.24
N PRO A 214 8.37 -14.87 8.30
CA PRO A 214 8.81 -13.78 7.42
C PRO A 214 7.72 -13.27 6.46
N ILE A 215 6.65 -14.05 6.29
CA ILE A 215 5.58 -13.76 5.31
C ILE A 215 4.54 -12.79 5.86
N PHE A 216 4.26 -12.82 7.17
CA PHE A 216 3.16 -12.05 7.76
C PHE A 216 3.56 -10.76 8.48
N THR A 217 4.82 -10.62 8.88
CA THR A 217 5.29 -9.45 9.63
C THR A 217 5.63 -8.25 8.74
N SER A 218 5.96 -8.46 7.48
CA SER A 218 6.26 -7.37 6.53
C SER A 218 5.02 -6.59 6.08
N GLY A 219 3.82 -7.14 6.22
CA GLY A 219 2.57 -6.50 5.81
C GLY A 219 1.83 -5.72 6.89
N ASN A 220 2.19 -5.92 8.17
CA ASN A 220 1.46 -5.33 9.30
C ASN A 220 2.19 -4.17 9.99
N THR A 221 3.32 -3.71 9.47
CA THR A 221 4.10 -2.61 10.04
C THR A 221 4.07 -1.34 9.18
N LEU A 222 3.08 -1.22 8.31
CA LEU A 222 2.78 0.04 7.61
C LEU A 222 1.37 0.52 7.94
#